data_885f48406910b4d1b7880cad33f1b2df
#
_entry.id   885f48406910b4d1b7880cad33f1b2df
#
_cell.length_a   1.000
_cell.length_b   1.000
_cell.length_c   1.000
_cell.angle_alpha   90.00
_cell.angle_beta   90.00
_cell.angle_gamma   90.00
#
_symmetry.space_group_name_H-M   'P 1'
#
loop_
_entity.id
_entity.type
_entity.pdbx_description
1 polymer ?
#
loop_
_entity_poly.entity_id
_entity_poly.type
_entity_poly.pdbx_seq_one_letter_code
_entity_poly.pdbx_strand_id
1 'polypeptide(L)'
;MREGASRSKRGLAGAVWLAAVVTLVAGACVGGGGSNTPAAATGSPIKIGVLDDNAPSTAVEGAEMRVNTDLAIAQVNASGGIHGHPLQAVYADPKAAPDEAINLAQQLVQQQGVDVLVGAVLSSECLGVENLVARLKVVYMASTGCAAEPFTSAQCSTYSFRVSPSGRQGIIPLATYIVNTYGKKWAIIYPDYAFGQSQLAAYKVGIAAAGGELTQIIPIPQNEPNMTPYISKIALDGSINGVINTEVSADLVRSSQVIAQFGVNTKLPIVGVFGKDRFGGVYPDSLTGDIGESPELSDYAKENTADQNYHKAFRAQLAKEDANIVTTLGGADKAVPGQLGYQAYSTMSALKLAMLASNFTGKADTQKLIKSMSTLTAKQGADFPGGDFQMNASDHQGLETTYIAKIRGQTETVLATITNDKIPPIGTCQAK
;
A
#
# COMPACT_ATOMS: atom_id res chain seq x y z
N MET A 1 -36.19 -55.50 29.36
CA MET A 1 -35.77 -56.02 30.64
C MET A 1 -35.09 -54.93 31.41
N ARG A 2 -35.86 -54.43 32.38
CA ARG A 2 -35.50 -54.02 33.76
C ARG A 2 -34.36 -53.01 33.89
N GLU A 3 -34.73 -51.75 34.19
CA GLU A 3 -35.00 -51.17 35.54
C GLU A 3 -33.74 -51.07 36.39
N GLY A 4 -33.44 -49.84 36.79
CA GLY A 4 -33.46 -49.49 38.15
C GLY A 4 -33.08 -48.04 38.45
N ALA A 5 -34.07 -47.30 38.88
CA ALA A 5 -33.98 -45.98 39.46
C ALA A 5 -33.56 -46.05 40.92
N SER A 6 -32.88 -44.99 41.43
CA SER A 6 -32.96 -44.66 42.85
C SER A 6 -32.80 -43.15 43.08
N ARG A 7 -33.83 -42.60 43.72
CA ARG A 7 -34.00 -41.25 44.29
C ARG A 7 -33.41 -41.23 45.71
N SER A 8 -33.04 -40.05 46.17
CA SER A 8 -33.35 -39.47 47.50
C SER A 8 -32.22 -38.51 47.94
N LYS A 9 -32.33 -37.43 48.62
CA LYS A 9 -33.34 -36.52 49.19
C LYS A 9 -32.58 -35.32 49.76
N ARG A 10 -33.12 -34.17 49.58
CA ARG A 10 -33.25 -32.95 50.42
C ARG A 10 -32.36 -32.80 51.68
N GLY A 11 -31.83 -31.55 51.85
CA GLY A 11 -31.46 -30.94 53.11
C GLY A 11 -31.27 -29.44 52.96
N LEU A 12 -32.24 -28.68 53.46
CA LEU A 12 -32.22 -27.21 53.64
C LEU A 12 -31.46 -26.83 54.93
N ALA A 13 -30.93 -25.64 54.95
CA ALA A 13 -30.69 -24.66 56.04
C ALA A 13 -29.23 -24.15 55.99
N GLY A 14 -28.89 -22.94 56.16
CA GLY A 14 -29.48 -21.75 56.72
C GLY A 14 -28.46 -20.61 56.64
N ALA A 15 -28.94 -19.39 56.53
CA ALA A 15 -28.21 -18.14 56.41
C ALA A 15 -27.39 -17.78 57.69
N VAL A 16 -26.20 -17.22 57.52
CA VAL A 16 -25.63 -16.26 58.51
C VAL A 16 -24.85 -15.18 57.77
N TRP A 17 -25.27 -13.97 57.99
CA TRP A 17 -24.57 -12.73 57.60
C TRP A 17 -23.40 -12.50 58.59
N LEU A 18 -22.20 -12.21 58.02
CA LEU A 18 -21.16 -11.54 58.81
C LEU A 18 -20.53 -10.46 57.98
N ALA A 19 -20.84 -9.23 58.34
CA ALA A 19 -20.16 -8.02 57.87
C ALA A 19 -18.78 -7.97 58.54
N ALA A 20 -17.74 -7.90 57.71
CA ALA A 20 -16.39 -7.57 58.18
C ALA A 20 -16.00 -6.20 57.57
N VAL A 21 -15.94 -5.23 58.41
CA VAL A 21 -15.31 -3.93 58.21
C VAL A 21 -13.79 -4.16 58.19
N VAL A 22 -13.16 -3.79 57.10
CA VAL A 22 -11.67 -3.74 57.04
C VAL A 22 -11.25 -2.28 56.87
N THR A 23 -10.59 -1.80 57.86
CA THR A 23 -9.94 -0.51 58.03
C THR A 23 -8.88 -0.23 56.97
N LEU A 24 -8.91 1.00 56.45
CA LEU A 24 -7.80 1.59 55.70
C LEU A 24 -6.54 1.68 56.58
N VAL A 25 -5.47 1.14 56.03
CA VAL A 25 -4.11 1.50 56.42
C VAL A 25 -3.47 2.23 55.27
N ALA A 26 -3.23 3.50 55.46
CA ALA A 26 -2.40 4.31 54.58
C ALA A 26 -0.95 3.90 54.81
N GLY A 27 -0.33 3.37 53.78
CA GLY A 27 1.10 3.09 53.67
C GLY A 27 1.71 3.91 52.55
N ALA A 28 2.57 4.85 52.91
CA ALA A 28 3.26 5.75 52.03
C ALA A 28 4.40 5.11 51.22
N CYS A 29 4.51 5.56 49.99
CA CYS A 29 5.70 5.78 49.15
C CYS A 29 6.80 4.71 49.13
N VAL A 30 6.86 3.98 48.00
CA VAL A 30 8.15 3.65 47.39
C VAL A 30 7.97 3.89 45.87
N GLY A 31 8.86 4.70 45.29
CA GLY A 31 8.85 5.07 43.89
C GLY A 31 9.01 3.83 42.99
N GLY A 32 7.99 3.59 42.19
CA GLY A 32 8.03 2.64 41.08
C GLY A 32 7.94 3.43 39.79
N GLY A 33 8.91 3.24 38.89
CA GLY A 33 8.92 3.82 37.55
C GLY A 33 7.60 3.52 36.88
N GLY A 34 6.81 4.56 36.64
CA GLY A 34 5.56 4.45 35.92
C GLY A 34 5.85 3.98 34.50
N SER A 35 5.46 2.77 34.16
CA SER A 35 5.25 2.38 32.79
C SER A 35 4.11 3.28 32.28
N ASN A 36 4.47 4.29 31.47
CA ASN A 36 3.50 5.12 30.74
C ASN A 36 2.83 4.24 29.66
N THR A 37 1.98 3.32 30.08
CA THR A 37 1.06 2.69 29.12
C THR A 37 0.07 3.76 28.73
N PRO A 38 -0.05 4.08 27.42
CA PRO A 38 -1.04 5.05 26.97
C PRO A 38 -2.44 4.65 27.45
N ALA A 39 -3.22 5.61 27.89
CA ALA A 39 -4.60 5.35 28.29
C ALA A 39 -5.36 4.80 27.09
N ALA A 40 -6.20 3.79 27.32
CA ALA A 40 -7.03 3.23 26.27
C ALA A 40 -7.93 4.33 25.66
N ALA A 41 -8.06 4.33 24.33
CA ALA A 41 -8.96 5.24 23.63
C ALA A 41 -10.42 4.95 24.05
N THR A 42 -11.12 5.95 24.55
CA THR A 42 -12.50 5.84 25.07
C THR A 42 -13.51 6.66 24.27
N GLY A 43 -13.06 7.46 23.32
CA GLY A 43 -13.89 8.21 22.39
C GLY A 43 -14.64 7.33 21.39
N SER A 44 -15.64 7.91 20.71
CA SER A 44 -16.30 7.21 19.59
C SER A 44 -15.27 6.88 18.50
N PRO A 45 -15.35 5.69 17.88
CA PRO A 45 -14.40 5.32 16.82
C PRO A 45 -14.45 6.28 15.62
N ILE A 46 -13.29 6.63 15.08
CA ILE A 46 -13.16 7.22 13.76
C ILE A 46 -13.19 6.07 12.76
N LYS A 47 -14.18 6.06 11.87
CA LYS A 47 -14.39 4.96 10.91
C LYS A 47 -13.65 5.23 9.61
N ILE A 48 -12.81 4.29 9.22
CA ILE A 48 -12.06 4.29 7.96
C ILE A 48 -12.72 3.29 7.02
N GLY A 49 -13.33 3.77 5.94
CA GLY A 49 -13.84 2.91 4.87
C GLY A 49 -12.68 2.46 3.97
N VAL A 50 -12.47 1.16 3.83
CA VAL A 50 -11.34 0.60 3.09
C VAL A 50 -11.86 -0.20 1.91
N LEU A 51 -11.46 0.19 0.70
CA LEU A 51 -11.73 -0.53 -0.53
C LEU A 51 -10.54 -1.47 -0.78
N ASP A 52 -10.60 -2.69 -0.22
CA ASP A 52 -9.55 -3.71 -0.36
C ASP A 52 -9.95 -4.78 -1.36
N ASP A 53 -9.27 -4.83 -2.46
CA ASP A 53 -9.64 -5.68 -3.60
C ASP A 53 -9.07 -7.09 -3.46
N ASN A 54 -9.97 -8.08 -3.35
CA ASN A 54 -9.63 -9.49 -3.16
C ASN A 54 -9.93 -10.37 -4.39
N ALA A 55 -10.06 -9.77 -5.58
CA ALA A 55 -10.20 -10.55 -6.81
C ALA A 55 -8.95 -11.41 -7.06
N PRO A 56 -9.07 -12.56 -7.75
CA PRO A 56 -7.90 -13.40 -8.04
C PRO A 56 -6.76 -12.67 -8.76
N SER A 57 -7.06 -11.62 -9.53
CA SER A 57 -6.08 -10.81 -10.24
C SER A 57 -5.34 -9.80 -9.36
N THR A 58 -5.90 -9.45 -8.21
CA THR A 58 -5.41 -8.42 -7.28
C THR A 58 -5.23 -8.95 -5.86
N ALA A 59 -5.29 -10.27 -5.69
CA ALA A 59 -5.29 -10.91 -4.37
C ALA A 59 -4.06 -10.56 -3.52
N VAL A 60 -2.88 -10.44 -4.13
CA VAL A 60 -1.64 -10.08 -3.41
C VAL A 60 -1.73 -8.63 -2.93
N GLU A 61 -2.14 -7.73 -3.80
CA GLU A 61 -2.27 -6.31 -3.51
C GLU A 61 -3.32 -6.04 -2.43
N GLY A 62 -4.47 -6.72 -2.50
CA GLY A 62 -5.52 -6.64 -1.49
C GLY A 62 -5.05 -7.19 -0.14
N ALA A 63 -4.39 -8.35 -0.14
CA ALA A 63 -3.81 -8.93 1.08
C ALA A 63 -2.75 -7.99 1.71
N GLU A 64 -1.84 -7.43 0.91
CA GLU A 64 -0.86 -6.44 1.34
C GLU A 64 -1.53 -5.21 1.95
N MET A 65 -2.55 -4.67 1.28
CA MET A 65 -3.29 -3.51 1.78
C MET A 65 -4.00 -3.82 3.10
N ARG A 66 -4.64 -4.98 3.22
CA ARG A 66 -5.33 -5.42 4.44
C ARG A 66 -4.37 -5.45 5.62
N VAL A 67 -3.29 -6.22 5.53
CA VAL A 67 -2.32 -6.41 6.62
C VAL A 67 -1.72 -5.08 7.07
N ASN A 68 -1.36 -4.22 6.14
CA ASN A 68 -0.70 -2.95 6.45
C ASN A 68 -1.68 -1.90 7.00
N THR A 69 -2.93 -1.91 6.56
CA THR A 69 -3.99 -1.06 7.14
C THR A 69 -4.28 -1.50 8.58
N ASP A 70 -4.44 -2.81 8.82
CA ASP A 70 -4.69 -3.34 10.17
C ASP A 70 -3.50 -3.14 11.11
N LEU A 71 -2.26 -3.27 10.60
CA LEU A 71 -1.05 -2.93 11.35
C LEU A 71 -1.06 -1.47 11.81
N ALA A 72 -1.30 -0.54 10.88
CA ALA A 72 -1.31 0.89 11.19
C ALA A 72 -2.42 1.25 12.19
N ILE A 73 -3.62 0.71 12.01
CA ILE A 73 -4.75 0.89 12.95
C ILE A 73 -4.40 0.34 14.33
N ALA A 74 -3.82 -0.87 14.40
CA ALA A 74 -3.42 -1.47 15.67
C ALA A 74 -2.38 -0.62 16.40
N GLN A 75 -1.40 -0.05 15.69
CA GLN A 75 -0.39 0.84 16.27
C GLN A 75 -0.98 2.14 16.79
N VAL A 76 -1.90 2.76 16.03
CA VAL A 76 -2.62 3.97 16.46
C VAL A 76 -3.42 3.69 17.73
N ASN A 77 -4.20 2.61 17.74
CA ASN A 77 -5.05 2.27 18.87
C ASN A 77 -4.24 1.90 20.11
N ALA A 78 -3.11 1.20 19.94
CA ALA A 78 -2.19 0.89 21.05
C ALA A 78 -1.53 2.14 21.66
N SER A 79 -1.41 3.23 20.89
CA SER A 79 -0.89 4.52 21.36
C SER A 79 -1.96 5.46 21.93
N GLY A 80 -3.21 4.99 22.11
CA GLY A 80 -4.31 5.77 22.69
C GLY A 80 -5.23 6.41 21.65
N GLY A 81 -5.13 6.00 20.37
CA GLY A 81 -5.99 6.50 19.29
C GLY A 81 -5.63 7.92 18.83
N ILE A 82 -6.48 8.50 18.01
CA ILE A 82 -6.40 9.90 17.58
C ILE A 82 -7.12 10.77 18.62
N HIS A 83 -6.37 11.47 19.43
CA HIS A 83 -6.93 12.29 20.53
C HIS A 83 -7.94 11.52 21.42
N GLY A 84 -7.66 10.25 21.71
CA GLY A 84 -8.52 9.37 22.50
C GLY A 84 -9.64 8.68 21.72
N HIS A 85 -9.71 8.85 20.39
CA HIS A 85 -10.64 8.17 19.50
C HIS A 85 -9.94 7.00 18.80
N PRO A 86 -10.38 5.73 18.96
CA PRO A 86 -9.79 4.62 18.25
C PRO A 86 -10.13 4.67 16.76
N LEU A 87 -9.24 4.16 15.89
CA LEU A 87 -9.54 3.91 14.49
C LEU A 87 -10.27 2.58 14.35
N GLN A 88 -11.26 2.53 13.45
CA GLN A 88 -12.00 1.33 13.09
C GLN A 88 -12.11 1.20 11.57
N ALA A 89 -11.57 0.13 10.99
CA ALA A 89 -11.76 -0.17 9.57
C ALA A 89 -13.17 -0.73 9.30
N VAL A 90 -13.72 -0.35 8.13
CA VAL A 90 -14.92 -0.91 7.52
C VAL A 90 -14.55 -1.29 6.10
N TYR A 91 -14.37 -2.59 5.86
CA TYR A 91 -13.86 -3.12 4.61
C TYR A 91 -14.97 -3.37 3.59
N ALA A 92 -14.64 -3.16 2.31
CA ALA A 92 -15.49 -3.50 1.18
C ALA A 92 -14.63 -3.93 -0.01
N ASP A 93 -15.04 -5.00 -0.70
CA ASP A 93 -14.30 -5.63 -1.79
C ASP A 93 -14.87 -5.24 -3.17
N PRO A 94 -14.18 -4.39 -3.95
CA PRO A 94 -14.59 -3.99 -5.29
C PRO A 94 -14.47 -5.09 -6.35
N LYS A 95 -13.74 -6.16 -6.09
CA LYS A 95 -13.56 -7.31 -7.00
C LYS A 95 -12.95 -6.93 -8.36
N ALA A 96 -12.01 -6.02 -8.36
CA ALA A 96 -11.36 -5.47 -9.55
C ALA A 96 -12.35 -4.82 -10.55
N ALA A 97 -13.46 -4.26 -10.05
CA ALA A 97 -14.51 -3.66 -10.86
C ALA A 97 -14.71 -2.17 -10.51
N PRO A 98 -14.38 -1.22 -11.41
CA PRO A 98 -14.49 0.21 -11.14
C PRO A 98 -15.89 0.68 -10.74
N ASP A 99 -16.94 0.15 -11.38
CA ASP A 99 -18.33 0.51 -11.04
C ASP A 99 -18.70 0.03 -9.63
N GLU A 100 -18.20 -1.14 -9.21
CA GLU A 100 -18.42 -1.65 -7.86
C GLU A 100 -17.66 -0.83 -6.83
N ALA A 101 -16.43 -0.40 -7.11
CA ALA A 101 -15.68 0.49 -6.24
C ALA A 101 -16.42 1.81 -5.98
N ILE A 102 -17.05 2.39 -7.03
CA ILE A 102 -17.89 3.58 -6.93
C ILE A 102 -19.10 3.34 -6.03
N ASN A 103 -19.83 2.25 -6.25
CA ASN A 103 -21.01 1.88 -5.48
C ASN A 103 -20.67 1.65 -4.01
N LEU A 104 -19.61 0.89 -3.74
CA LEU A 104 -19.16 0.59 -2.38
C LEU A 104 -18.66 1.83 -1.64
N ALA A 105 -17.91 2.72 -2.30
CA ALA A 105 -17.49 4.00 -1.72
C ALA A 105 -18.71 4.84 -1.28
N GLN A 106 -19.75 4.89 -2.12
CA GLN A 106 -20.99 5.58 -1.77
C GLN A 106 -21.72 4.92 -0.58
N GLN A 107 -21.81 3.60 -0.53
CA GLN A 107 -22.43 2.85 0.56
C GLN A 107 -21.65 3.05 1.88
N LEU A 108 -20.33 2.94 1.86
CA LEU A 108 -19.48 3.18 3.02
C LEU A 108 -19.74 4.54 3.65
N VAL A 109 -19.81 5.59 2.83
CA VAL A 109 -20.02 6.96 3.32
C VAL A 109 -21.47 7.21 3.76
N GLN A 110 -22.45 6.80 2.97
CA GLN A 110 -23.86 7.19 3.19
C GLN A 110 -24.61 6.24 4.11
N GLN A 111 -24.28 4.94 4.09
CA GLN A 111 -25.01 3.94 4.87
C GLN A 111 -24.24 3.49 6.11
N GLN A 112 -22.90 3.36 6.00
CA GLN A 112 -22.09 2.92 7.13
C GLN A 112 -21.45 4.06 7.93
N GLY A 113 -21.53 5.28 7.40
CA GLY A 113 -21.12 6.50 8.09
C GLY A 113 -19.61 6.54 8.35
N VAL A 114 -18.79 6.12 7.36
CA VAL A 114 -17.34 6.26 7.48
C VAL A 114 -16.92 7.72 7.36
N ASP A 115 -15.85 8.06 8.06
CA ASP A 115 -15.32 9.42 8.16
C ASP A 115 -14.30 9.75 7.08
N VAL A 116 -13.59 8.73 6.60
CA VAL A 116 -12.55 8.81 5.56
C VAL A 116 -12.62 7.55 4.69
N LEU A 117 -12.31 7.67 3.40
CA LEU A 117 -12.12 6.55 2.49
C LEU A 117 -10.62 6.33 2.23
N VAL A 118 -10.20 5.07 2.17
CA VAL A 118 -8.84 4.64 1.85
C VAL A 118 -8.91 3.51 0.84
N GLY A 119 -7.92 3.38 -0.02
CA GLY A 119 -7.75 2.17 -0.82
C GLY A 119 -8.11 2.37 -2.26
N ALA A 120 -8.77 1.37 -2.79
CA ALA A 120 -8.81 0.85 -4.14
C ALA A 120 -7.40 0.42 -4.63
N VAL A 121 -7.34 -0.64 -5.41
CA VAL A 121 -6.10 -1.22 -5.94
C VAL A 121 -5.88 -0.77 -7.38
N LEU A 122 -6.88 -0.90 -8.24
CA LEU A 122 -6.74 -0.55 -9.64
C LEU A 122 -6.84 0.97 -9.86
N SER A 123 -6.01 1.50 -10.74
CA SER A 123 -6.05 2.93 -11.09
C SER A 123 -7.41 3.36 -11.65
N SER A 124 -8.13 2.48 -12.37
CA SER A 124 -9.49 2.74 -12.86
C SER A 124 -10.52 2.88 -11.75
N GLU A 125 -10.40 2.08 -10.67
CA GLU A 125 -11.24 2.19 -9.47
C GLU A 125 -10.99 3.51 -8.75
N CYS A 126 -9.72 3.83 -8.52
CA CYS A 126 -9.33 5.08 -7.86
C CYS A 126 -9.86 6.31 -8.56
N LEU A 127 -9.73 6.36 -9.90
CA LEU A 127 -10.26 7.46 -10.70
C LEU A 127 -11.80 7.53 -10.62
N GLY A 128 -12.48 6.38 -10.58
CA GLY A 128 -13.92 6.29 -10.38
C GLY A 128 -14.35 6.85 -9.04
N VAL A 129 -13.70 6.44 -7.96
CA VAL A 129 -13.99 6.90 -6.59
C VAL A 129 -13.69 8.39 -6.45
N GLU A 130 -12.59 8.89 -6.99
CA GLU A 130 -12.21 10.30 -6.94
C GLU A 130 -13.31 11.24 -7.49
N ASN A 131 -14.01 10.83 -8.54
CA ASN A 131 -15.07 11.64 -9.14
C ASN A 131 -16.29 11.88 -8.23
N LEU A 132 -16.41 11.15 -7.11
CA LEU A 132 -17.54 11.36 -6.19
C LEU A 132 -17.18 11.94 -4.82
N VAL A 133 -15.93 11.96 -4.42
CA VAL A 133 -15.56 12.30 -3.02
C VAL A 133 -15.85 13.74 -2.65
N ALA A 134 -15.76 14.68 -3.59
CA ALA A 134 -16.17 16.07 -3.36
C ALA A 134 -17.67 16.20 -3.09
N ARG A 135 -18.51 15.44 -3.83
CA ARG A 135 -19.96 15.38 -3.61
C ARG A 135 -20.31 14.70 -2.28
N LEU A 136 -19.57 13.67 -1.90
CA LEU A 136 -19.72 12.97 -0.63
C LEU A 136 -19.14 13.77 0.56
N LYS A 137 -18.31 14.79 0.29
CA LYS A 137 -17.60 15.61 1.28
C LYS A 137 -16.78 14.77 2.25
N VAL A 138 -16.04 13.83 1.72
CA VAL A 138 -15.18 12.89 2.46
C VAL A 138 -13.77 12.91 1.90
N VAL A 139 -12.76 12.85 2.76
CA VAL A 139 -11.37 12.68 2.31
C VAL A 139 -11.20 11.28 1.76
N TYR A 140 -10.53 11.18 0.62
CA TYR A 140 -10.14 9.93 -0.01
C TYR A 140 -8.61 9.84 -0.12
N MET A 141 -8.06 8.78 0.44
CA MET A 141 -6.65 8.47 0.39
C MET A 141 -6.44 7.32 -0.60
N ALA A 142 -6.04 7.64 -1.83
CA ALA A 142 -5.64 6.60 -2.78
C ALA A 142 -4.36 5.93 -2.27
N SER A 143 -4.41 4.62 -2.13
CA SER A 143 -3.40 3.81 -1.47
C SER A 143 -2.62 2.96 -2.50
N THR A 144 -2.72 1.66 -2.36
CA THR A 144 -2.00 0.66 -3.13
C THR A 144 -2.36 0.71 -4.62
N GLY A 145 -1.38 0.84 -5.51
CA GLY A 145 -1.56 0.65 -6.94
C GLY A 145 -2.20 1.79 -7.74
N CYS A 146 -2.73 2.81 -7.13
CA CYS A 146 -3.39 3.95 -7.77
C CYS A 146 -2.39 4.91 -8.46
N ALA A 147 -1.66 4.45 -9.46
CA ALA A 147 -0.56 5.21 -10.07
C ALA A 147 -0.95 6.09 -11.27
N ALA A 148 -2.23 6.10 -11.69
CA ALA A 148 -2.68 6.86 -12.86
C ALA A 148 -2.47 8.37 -12.69
N GLU A 149 -1.86 9.00 -13.69
CA GLU A 149 -1.55 10.44 -13.67
C GLU A 149 -2.80 11.35 -13.55
N PRO A 150 -3.96 11.03 -14.18
CA PRO A 150 -5.16 11.87 -14.07
C PRO A 150 -5.60 12.15 -12.65
N PHE A 151 -5.33 11.23 -11.69
CA PHE A 151 -5.67 11.38 -10.28
C PHE A 151 -5.09 12.65 -9.65
N THR A 152 -3.86 13.02 -9.98
CA THR A 152 -3.19 14.21 -9.44
C THR A 152 -3.04 15.33 -10.49
N SER A 153 -3.78 15.24 -11.60
CA SER A 153 -3.75 16.25 -12.66
C SER A 153 -5.17 16.61 -13.13
N ALA A 154 -5.64 16.01 -14.22
CA ALA A 154 -6.91 16.38 -14.86
C ALA A 154 -8.16 16.13 -14.00
N GLN A 155 -8.12 15.11 -13.12
CA GLN A 155 -9.25 14.75 -12.26
C GLN A 155 -9.08 15.19 -10.80
N CYS A 156 -7.91 15.73 -10.44
CA CYS A 156 -7.54 16.02 -9.06
C CYS A 156 -8.63 16.81 -8.29
N SER A 157 -9.13 16.20 -7.24
CA SER A 157 -10.08 16.78 -6.30
C SER A 157 -9.38 17.32 -5.05
N THR A 158 -9.85 18.42 -4.48
CA THR A 158 -9.36 18.91 -3.18
C THR A 158 -9.65 17.93 -2.04
N TYR A 159 -10.50 16.93 -2.24
CA TYR A 159 -10.81 15.88 -1.27
C TYR A 159 -9.97 14.63 -1.42
N SER A 160 -9.20 14.48 -2.50
CA SER A 160 -8.41 13.29 -2.76
C SER A 160 -6.91 13.54 -2.58
N PHE A 161 -6.23 12.52 -2.06
CA PHE A 161 -4.78 12.52 -1.84
C PHE A 161 -4.22 11.18 -2.27
N ARG A 162 -3.02 11.16 -2.83
CA ARG A 162 -2.31 9.94 -3.17
C ARG A 162 -0.95 9.93 -2.49
N VAL A 163 -0.70 8.92 -1.67
CA VAL A 163 0.60 8.71 -1.03
C VAL A 163 1.48 7.84 -1.92
N SER A 164 0.91 6.82 -2.56
CA SER A 164 1.65 5.95 -3.49
C SER A 164 2.29 6.75 -4.63
N PRO A 165 3.50 6.37 -5.09
CA PRO A 165 4.17 7.06 -6.18
C PRO A 165 3.33 7.13 -7.46
N SER A 166 3.40 8.26 -8.15
CA SER A 166 2.90 8.35 -9.52
C SER A 166 3.90 7.72 -10.48
N GLY A 167 3.43 7.39 -11.69
CA GLY A 167 4.32 6.93 -12.74
C GLY A 167 5.49 7.89 -13.04
N ARG A 168 5.39 9.18 -12.68
CA ARG A 168 6.47 10.15 -12.89
C ARG A 168 7.57 10.08 -11.83
N GLN A 169 7.23 9.73 -10.58
CA GLN A 169 8.18 9.85 -9.46
C GLN A 169 9.34 8.87 -9.57
N GLY A 170 9.06 7.61 -9.86
CA GLY A 170 10.09 6.58 -10.03
C GLY A 170 10.52 6.43 -11.48
N ILE A 171 9.56 6.45 -12.41
CA ILE A 171 9.78 6.06 -13.81
C ILE A 171 10.65 7.06 -14.59
N ILE A 172 10.44 8.37 -14.46
CA ILE A 172 11.25 9.33 -15.22
C ILE A 172 12.72 9.27 -14.82
N PRO A 173 13.09 9.26 -13.54
CA PRO A 173 14.47 9.02 -13.12
C PRO A 173 15.00 7.64 -13.53
N LEU A 174 14.19 6.59 -13.40
CA LEU A 174 14.55 5.24 -13.83
C LEU A 174 14.81 5.19 -15.34
N ALA A 175 13.95 5.80 -16.15
CA ALA A 175 14.12 5.90 -17.60
C ALA A 175 15.44 6.62 -17.96
N THR A 176 15.74 7.71 -17.27
CA THR A 176 17.02 8.43 -17.43
C THR A 176 18.20 7.53 -17.09
N TYR A 177 18.13 6.81 -15.98
CA TYR A 177 19.18 5.88 -15.55
C TYR A 177 19.42 4.77 -16.59
N ILE A 178 18.36 4.12 -17.08
CA ILE A 178 18.50 2.99 -18.00
C ILE A 178 18.99 3.41 -19.38
N VAL A 179 18.56 4.57 -19.91
CA VAL A 179 19.04 5.11 -21.18
C VAL A 179 20.54 5.43 -21.12
N ASN A 180 20.98 6.06 -20.02
CA ASN A 180 22.38 6.41 -19.84
C ASN A 180 23.28 5.18 -19.59
N THR A 181 22.73 4.10 -19.03
CA THR A 181 23.51 2.93 -18.64
C THR A 181 23.55 1.86 -19.74
N TYR A 182 22.42 1.60 -20.40
CA TYR A 182 22.26 0.45 -21.29
C TYR A 182 22.08 0.84 -22.76
N GLY A 183 21.67 2.08 -23.06
CA GLY A 183 21.48 2.57 -24.42
C GLY A 183 20.10 3.12 -24.69
N LYS A 184 19.88 3.56 -25.93
CA LYS A 184 18.81 4.50 -26.28
C LYS A 184 17.51 3.86 -26.78
N LYS A 185 17.53 2.58 -27.19
CA LYS A 185 16.39 1.93 -27.86
C LYS A 185 15.74 0.89 -26.97
N TRP A 186 14.47 1.06 -26.66
CA TRP A 186 13.76 0.25 -25.70
C TRP A 186 12.45 -0.33 -26.26
N ALA A 187 12.14 -1.56 -25.87
CA ALA A 187 10.80 -2.11 -25.97
C ALA A 187 10.04 -1.89 -24.66
N ILE A 188 8.74 -1.73 -24.74
CA ILE A 188 7.85 -1.74 -23.56
C ILE A 188 6.68 -2.69 -23.79
N ILE A 189 6.42 -3.55 -22.82
CA ILE A 189 5.19 -4.30 -22.65
C ILE A 189 4.44 -3.71 -21.45
N TYR A 190 3.13 -3.54 -21.57
CA TYR A 190 2.33 -2.87 -20.54
C TYR A 190 0.87 -3.34 -20.56
N PRO A 191 0.20 -3.39 -19.40
CA PRO A 191 -1.22 -3.76 -19.33
C PRO A 191 -2.10 -2.66 -19.91
N ASP A 192 -3.00 -3.02 -20.82
CA ASP A 192 -3.83 -2.06 -21.59
C ASP A 192 -5.04 -1.57 -20.78
N TYR A 193 -4.78 -0.85 -19.68
CA TYR A 193 -5.76 -0.11 -18.90
C TYR A 193 -5.15 1.16 -18.30
N ALA A 194 -5.90 1.93 -17.48
CA ALA A 194 -5.49 3.26 -16.98
C ALA A 194 -4.09 3.29 -16.34
N PHE A 195 -3.70 2.26 -15.58
CA PHE A 195 -2.38 2.14 -15.02
C PHE A 195 -1.30 2.04 -16.12
N GLY A 196 -1.40 1.04 -17.00
CA GLY A 196 -0.40 0.81 -18.05
C GLY A 196 -0.27 1.97 -19.03
N GLN A 197 -1.37 2.64 -19.36
CA GLN A 197 -1.35 3.87 -20.17
C GLN A 197 -0.57 4.99 -19.48
N SER A 198 -0.73 5.17 -18.17
CA SER A 198 0.04 6.14 -17.38
C SER A 198 1.51 5.77 -17.30
N GLN A 199 1.84 4.48 -17.16
CA GLN A 199 3.22 3.97 -17.18
C GLN A 199 3.88 4.27 -18.53
N LEU A 200 3.21 3.91 -19.63
CA LEU A 200 3.67 4.20 -20.99
C LEU A 200 3.93 5.70 -21.20
N ALA A 201 3.02 6.56 -20.74
CA ALA A 201 3.17 8.00 -20.85
C ALA A 201 4.41 8.50 -20.09
N ALA A 202 4.64 8.01 -18.86
CA ALA A 202 5.80 8.37 -18.06
C ALA A 202 7.11 7.88 -18.69
N TYR A 203 7.16 6.65 -19.19
CA TYR A 203 8.33 6.12 -19.91
C TYR A 203 8.60 6.88 -21.20
N LYS A 204 7.59 7.22 -21.99
CA LYS A 204 7.77 8.08 -23.17
C LYS A 204 8.46 9.40 -22.84
N VAL A 205 8.00 10.07 -21.77
CA VAL A 205 8.61 11.33 -21.32
C VAL A 205 10.04 11.13 -20.85
N GLY A 206 10.27 10.15 -19.96
CA GLY A 206 11.59 9.92 -19.37
C GLY A 206 12.63 9.43 -20.37
N ILE A 207 12.27 8.49 -21.25
CA ILE A 207 13.14 7.96 -22.30
C ILE A 207 13.53 9.06 -23.30
N ALA A 208 12.53 9.85 -23.77
CA ALA A 208 12.79 10.95 -24.71
C ALA A 208 13.66 12.06 -24.07
N ALA A 209 13.39 12.42 -22.81
CA ALA A 209 14.19 13.42 -22.07
C ALA A 209 15.66 12.99 -21.91
N ALA A 210 15.92 11.68 -21.83
CA ALA A 210 17.26 11.11 -21.80
C ALA A 210 17.89 10.91 -23.20
N GLY A 211 17.20 11.30 -24.28
CA GLY A 211 17.68 11.14 -25.66
C GLY A 211 17.54 9.73 -26.22
N GLY A 212 16.64 8.94 -25.64
CA GLY A 212 16.28 7.59 -26.11
C GLY A 212 14.93 7.56 -26.83
N GLU A 213 14.51 6.36 -27.23
CA GLU A 213 13.24 6.10 -27.92
C GLU A 213 12.62 4.75 -27.52
N LEU A 214 11.29 4.67 -27.48
CA LEU A 214 10.54 3.43 -27.43
C LEU A 214 10.29 2.95 -28.86
N THR A 215 11.05 1.95 -29.29
CA THR A 215 10.97 1.42 -30.67
C THR A 215 9.92 0.32 -30.81
N GLN A 216 9.57 -0.35 -29.72
CA GLN A 216 8.49 -1.34 -29.67
C GLN A 216 7.55 -1.02 -28.51
N ILE A 217 6.26 -0.94 -28.78
CA ILE A 217 5.21 -0.65 -27.81
C ILE A 217 4.16 -1.76 -27.95
N ILE A 218 4.05 -2.59 -26.92
CA ILE A 218 3.27 -3.84 -26.95
C ILE A 218 2.25 -3.80 -25.81
N PRO A 219 0.99 -3.41 -26.10
CA PRO A 219 -0.10 -3.50 -25.12
C PRO A 219 -0.49 -4.97 -24.91
N ILE A 220 -0.79 -5.33 -23.68
CA ILE A 220 -1.28 -6.65 -23.28
C ILE A 220 -2.63 -6.46 -22.57
N PRO A 221 -3.71 -7.16 -22.97
CA PRO A 221 -4.97 -7.09 -22.27
C PRO A 221 -4.82 -7.50 -20.79
N GLN A 222 -5.55 -6.84 -19.90
CA GLN A 222 -5.56 -7.21 -18.49
C GLN A 222 -6.06 -8.65 -18.31
N ASN A 223 -5.42 -9.41 -17.41
CA ASN A 223 -5.70 -10.83 -17.15
C ASN A 223 -5.48 -11.76 -18.37
N GLU A 224 -4.54 -11.41 -19.26
CA GLU A 224 -4.20 -12.25 -20.43
C GLU A 224 -3.58 -13.58 -19.97
N PRO A 225 -4.21 -14.72 -20.25
CA PRO A 225 -3.69 -16.02 -19.80
C PRO A 225 -2.49 -16.49 -20.64
N ASN A 226 -2.32 -16.00 -21.87
CA ASN A 226 -1.27 -16.42 -22.80
C ASN A 226 -0.39 -15.24 -23.22
N MET A 227 0.69 -15.01 -22.51
CA MET A 227 1.66 -13.94 -22.79
C MET A 227 2.53 -14.20 -24.03
N THR A 228 2.57 -15.44 -24.55
CA THR A 228 3.45 -15.85 -25.66
C THR A 228 3.31 -14.99 -26.91
N PRO A 229 2.11 -14.66 -27.43
CA PRO A 229 1.97 -13.85 -28.65
C PRO A 229 2.52 -12.44 -28.53
N TYR A 230 2.65 -11.93 -27.32
CA TYR A 230 3.15 -10.58 -27.03
C TYR A 230 4.67 -10.59 -26.82
N ILE A 231 5.17 -11.48 -25.99
CA ILE A 231 6.60 -11.59 -25.64
C ILE A 231 7.42 -12.03 -26.85
N SER A 232 6.89 -12.91 -27.72
CA SER A 232 7.57 -13.33 -28.95
C SER A 232 7.81 -12.22 -29.97
N LYS A 233 7.16 -11.07 -29.85
CA LYS A 233 7.40 -9.89 -30.70
C LYS A 233 8.63 -9.08 -30.29
N ILE A 234 9.17 -9.31 -29.10
CA ILE A 234 10.36 -8.59 -28.62
C ILE A 234 11.56 -8.92 -29.51
N ALA A 235 12.17 -7.88 -30.06
CA ALA A 235 13.33 -8.04 -30.93
C ALA A 235 14.55 -8.53 -30.13
N LEU A 236 15.18 -9.61 -30.62
CA LEU A 236 16.41 -10.16 -30.04
C LEU A 236 17.62 -10.12 -31.04
N ASP A 237 17.50 -9.28 -32.07
CA ASP A 237 18.45 -9.09 -33.16
C ASP A 237 19.49 -7.98 -32.93
N GLY A 238 19.47 -7.37 -31.72
CA GLY A 238 20.35 -6.26 -31.36
C GLY A 238 19.79 -4.86 -31.71
N SER A 239 18.56 -4.78 -32.24
CA SER A 239 17.91 -3.49 -32.56
C SER A 239 17.44 -2.70 -31.35
N ILE A 240 17.32 -3.34 -30.17
CA ILE A 240 16.94 -2.72 -28.91
C ILE A 240 17.98 -2.98 -27.81
N ASN A 241 18.02 -2.12 -26.79
CA ASN A 241 18.97 -2.18 -25.68
C ASN A 241 18.38 -2.78 -24.40
N GLY A 242 17.07 -2.96 -24.35
CA GLY A 242 16.40 -3.59 -23.21
C GLY A 242 14.88 -3.58 -23.32
N VAL A 243 14.24 -4.19 -22.35
CA VAL A 243 12.79 -4.37 -22.27
C VAL A 243 12.26 -3.77 -20.97
N ILE A 244 11.24 -2.96 -21.09
CA ILE A 244 10.46 -2.46 -19.97
C ILE A 244 9.22 -3.33 -19.83
N ASN A 245 9.06 -3.97 -18.66
CA ASN A 245 7.89 -4.79 -18.31
C ASN A 245 7.13 -4.09 -17.19
N THR A 246 6.00 -3.46 -17.52
CA THR A 246 5.15 -2.78 -16.53
C THR A 246 3.93 -3.60 -16.14
N GLU A 247 3.88 -4.89 -16.48
CA GLU A 247 2.86 -5.78 -15.98
C GLU A 247 2.88 -5.83 -14.45
N VAL A 248 1.74 -6.11 -13.83
CA VAL A 248 1.57 -6.16 -12.38
C VAL A 248 0.80 -7.40 -11.97
N SER A 249 0.77 -7.69 -10.68
CA SER A 249 -0.04 -8.77 -10.10
C SER A 249 0.24 -10.11 -10.75
N ALA A 250 -0.78 -10.90 -11.05
CA ALA A 250 -0.63 -12.20 -11.71
C ALA A 250 -0.06 -12.10 -13.15
N ASP A 251 -0.30 -10.97 -13.84
CA ASP A 251 0.23 -10.72 -15.18
C ASP A 251 1.75 -10.51 -15.16
N LEU A 252 2.31 -9.90 -14.13
CA LEU A 252 3.76 -9.80 -13.92
C LEU A 252 4.40 -11.19 -13.79
N VAL A 253 3.79 -12.07 -13.01
CA VAL A 253 4.30 -13.45 -12.85
C VAL A 253 4.31 -14.17 -14.19
N ARG A 254 3.20 -14.11 -14.94
CA ARG A 254 3.07 -14.76 -16.25
C ARG A 254 4.04 -14.19 -17.30
N SER A 255 4.12 -12.87 -17.39
CA SER A 255 5.03 -12.23 -18.37
C SER A 255 6.49 -12.53 -18.06
N SER A 256 6.91 -12.50 -16.79
CA SER A 256 8.28 -12.81 -16.37
C SER A 256 8.65 -14.27 -16.66
N GLN A 257 7.72 -15.21 -16.48
CA GLN A 257 7.94 -16.62 -16.83
C GLN A 257 8.16 -16.80 -18.34
N VAL A 258 7.34 -16.16 -19.17
CA VAL A 258 7.48 -16.25 -20.64
C VAL A 258 8.75 -15.52 -21.12
N ILE A 259 9.09 -14.36 -20.54
CA ILE A 259 10.37 -13.66 -20.78
C ILE A 259 11.55 -14.59 -20.54
N ALA A 260 11.57 -15.32 -19.42
CA ALA A 260 12.61 -16.28 -19.10
C ALA A 260 12.61 -17.48 -20.05
N GLN A 261 11.42 -18.01 -20.37
CA GLN A 261 11.29 -19.15 -21.31
C GLN A 261 11.85 -18.83 -22.70
N PHE A 262 11.65 -17.60 -23.19
CA PHE A 262 12.22 -17.15 -24.47
C PHE A 262 13.68 -16.67 -24.37
N GLY A 263 14.27 -16.68 -23.18
CA GLY A 263 15.65 -16.24 -22.94
C GLY A 263 15.86 -14.73 -23.18
N VAL A 264 14.81 -13.93 -23.13
CA VAL A 264 14.90 -12.46 -23.31
C VAL A 264 15.79 -11.84 -22.25
N ASN A 265 15.60 -12.21 -20.98
CA ASN A 265 16.37 -11.71 -19.83
C ASN A 265 17.85 -12.16 -19.83
N THR A 266 18.23 -13.15 -20.62
CA THR A 266 19.64 -13.54 -20.80
C THR A 266 20.38 -12.68 -21.82
N LYS A 267 19.65 -11.98 -22.68
CA LYS A 267 20.18 -11.16 -23.78
C LYS A 267 20.00 -9.66 -23.54
N LEU A 268 18.96 -9.28 -22.85
CA LEU A 268 18.56 -7.89 -22.64
C LEU A 268 18.29 -7.61 -21.15
N PRO A 269 18.66 -6.43 -20.63
CA PRO A 269 18.20 -6.00 -19.33
C PRO A 269 16.67 -5.87 -19.32
N ILE A 270 16.05 -6.39 -18.27
CA ILE A 270 14.63 -6.21 -18.01
C ILE A 270 14.48 -5.12 -16.95
N VAL A 271 13.57 -4.20 -17.18
CA VAL A 271 13.25 -3.09 -16.27
C VAL A 271 11.77 -3.15 -15.96
N GLY A 272 11.43 -3.13 -14.68
CA GLY A 272 10.02 -3.27 -14.31
C GLY A 272 9.74 -2.96 -12.85
N VAL A 273 8.73 -3.62 -12.34
CA VAL A 273 8.25 -3.44 -10.97
C VAL A 273 8.82 -4.55 -10.08
N PHE A 274 9.31 -4.19 -8.90
CA PHE A 274 9.63 -5.17 -7.87
C PHE A 274 8.36 -5.78 -7.26
N GLY A 275 8.47 -7.01 -6.80
CA GLY A 275 7.31 -7.70 -6.26
C GLY A 275 7.70 -9.05 -5.66
N LYS A 276 8.66 -9.08 -4.72
CA LYS A 276 9.08 -10.31 -4.04
C LYS A 276 7.90 -11.00 -3.34
N ASP A 277 7.00 -10.23 -2.79
CA ASP A 277 5.71 -10.64 -2.23
C ASP A 277 4.88 -11.47 -3.22
N ARG A 278 4.86 -11.09 -4.50
CA ARG A 278 4.13 -11.80 -5.56
C ARG A 278 4.69 -13.17 -5.91
N PHE A 279 5.89 -13.45 -5.46
CA PHE A 279 6.58 -14.74 -5.64
C PHE A 279 6.70 -15.53 -4.32
N GLY A 280 5.80 -15.26 -3.36
CA GLY A 280 5.79 -15.96 -2.07
C GLY A 280 7.01 -15.65 -1.18
N GLY A 281 7.52 -14.44 -1.27
CA GLY A 281 8.63 -13.94 -0.47
C GLY A 281 10.02 -14.30 -0.99
N VAL A 282 10.12 -14.93 -2.17
CA VAL A 282 11.40 -15.27 -2.83
C VAL A 282 11.40 -14.86 -4.30
N TYR A 283 12.50 -14.27 -4.77
CA TYR A 283 12.67 -14.05 -6.20
C TYR A 283 13.00 -15.34 -6.93
N PRO A 284 12.30 -15.66 -8.05
CA PRO A 284 12.76 -16.67 -8.98
C PRO A 284 14.12 -16.30 -9.56
N ASP A 285 14.96 -17.28 -9.82
CA ASP A 285 16.29 -17.05 -10.42
C ASP A 285 16.20 -16.30 -11.77
N SER A 286 15.08 -16.46 -12.48
CA SER A 286 14.79 -15.78 -13.75
C SER A 286 14.73 -14.26 -13.64
N LEU A 287 14.50 -13.70 -12.46
CA LEU A 287 14.48 -12.24 -12.21
C LEU A 287 15.83 -11.70 -11.75
N THR A 288 16.85 -12.55 -11.57
CA THR A 288 18.17 -12.06 -11.19
C THR A 288 18.75 -11.16 -12.28
N GLY A 289 18.98 -9.90 -11.91
CA GLY A 289 19.47 -8.87 -12.82
C GLY A 289 18.43 -7.85 -13.24
N ASP A 290 17.14 -8.10 -12.99
CA ASP A 290 16.08 -7.15 -13.28
C ASP A 290 16.24 -5.86 -12.43
N ILE A 291 15.83 -4.75 -13.01
CA ILE A 291 15.99 -3.40 -12.44
C ILE A 291 14.59 -2.81 -12.25
N GLY A 292 14.38 -2.18 -11.12
CA GLY A 292 13.12 -1.51 -10.83
C GLY A 292 13.31 -0.31 -9.92
N GLU A 293 12.18 0.31 -9.55
CA GLU A 293 12.13 1.37 -8.57
C GLU A 293 11.12 1.03 -7.46
N SER A 294 11.43 1.44 -6.25
CA SER A 294 10.54 1.24 -5.11
C SER A 294 10.85 2.26 -4.00
N PRO A 295 9.83 2.76 -3.28
CA PRO A 295 10.03 3.53 -2.06
C PRO A 295 10.47 2.66 -0.87
N GLU A 296 10.32 1.33 -1.00
CA GLU A 296 10.73 0.33 0.00
C GLU A 296 11.40 -0.85 -0.69
N LEU A 297 12.45 -1.40 -0.09
CA LEU A 297 13.20 -2.54 -0.60
C LEU A 297 13.23 -3.64 0.45
N SER A 298 12.54 -4.73 0.15
CA SER A 298 12.25 -5.81 1.11
C SER A 298 13.47 -6.54 1.66
N ASP A 299 14.61 -6.48 0.99
CA ASP A 299 15.87 -7.13 1.40
C ASP A 299 17.08 -6.20 1.26
N TYR A 300 16.88 -4.97 1.56
CA TYR A 300 17.91 -3.96 1.42
C TYR A 300 19.04 -4.16 2.46
N ALA A 301 20.25 -4.42 2.01
CA ALA A 301 21.39 -4.73 2.88
C ALA A 301 21.81 -3.60 3.85
N LYS A 302 21.33 -2.39 3.62
CA LYS A 302 21.53 -1.21 4.49
C LYS A 302 20.22 -0.75 5.11
N GLU A 303 19.28 -1.65 5.26
CA GLU A 303 18.02 -1.44 5.93
C GLU A 303 18.21 -0.72 7.28
N ASN A 304 17.48 0.35 7.47
CA ASN A 304 17.56 1.10 8.70
C ASN A 304 16.71 0.44 9.81
N THR A 305 16.92 0.83 11.05
CA THR A 305 16.21 0.25 12.21
C THR A 305 14.70 0.44 12.11
N ALA A 306 14.21 1.55 11.53
CA ALA A 306 12.78 1.79 11.38
C ALA A 306 12.16 0.79 10.41
N ASP A 307 12.86 0.50 9.31
CA ASP A 307 12.45 -0.45 8.29
C ASP A 307 12.46 -1.89 8.81
N GLN A 308 13.52 -2.29 9.51
CA GLN A 308 13.59 -3.59 10.20
C GLN A 308 12.44 -3.79 11.19
N ASN A 309 12.09 -2.75 11.95
CA ASN A 309 10.96 -2.77 12.87
C ASN A 309 9.62 -2.87 12.14
N TYR A 310 9.47 -2.19 11.01
CA TYR A 310 8.30 -2.29 10.16
C TYR A 310 8.12 -3.72 9.63
N HIS A 311 9.14 -4.34 9.05
CA HIS A 311 9.09 -5.72 8.57
C HIS A 311 8.73 -6.72 9.69
N LYS A 312 9.30 -6.53 10.89
CA LYS A 312 8.94 -7.34 12.05
C LYS A 312 7.48 -7.17 12.46
N ALA A 313 7.00 -5.92 12.47
CA ALA A 313 5.61 -5.62 12.83
C ALA A 313 4.63 -6.14 11.79
N PHE A 314 4.97 -6.03 10.49
CA PHE A 314 4.20 -6.60 9.38
C PHE A 314 4.01 -8.12 9.55
N ARG A 315 5.09 -8.89 9.77
CA ARG A 315 5.00 -10.33 10.00
C ARG A 315 4.16 -10.68 11.23
N ALA A 316 4.31 -9.91 12.31
CA ALA A 316 3.52 -10.12 13.53
C ALA A 316 2.03 -9.78 13.34
N GLN A 317 1.69 -8.84 12.45
CA GLN A 317 0.31 -8.56 12.07
C GLN A 317 -0.23 -9.65 11.14
N LEU A 318 0.51 -10.01 10.10
CA LEU A 318 0.12 -11.07 9.16
C LEU A 318 -0.22 -12.40 9.87
N ALA A 319 0.52 -12.75 10.92
CA ALA A 319 0.24 -13.95 11.71
C ALA A 319 -1.12 -13.94 12.44
N LYS A 320 -1.83 -12.81 12.46
CA LYS A 320 -3.17 -12.65 13.06
C LYS A 320 -4.29 -12.63 12.02
N GLU A 321 -3.93 -12.53 10.74
CA GLU A 321 -4.88 -12.45 9.64
C GLU A 321 -5.47 -13.81 9.28
N ASP A 322 -6.52 -13.80 8.45
CA ASP A 322 -7.14 -15.00 7.94
C ASP A 322 -6.16 -15.88 7.15
N ALA A 323 -6.35 -17.19 7.21
CA ALA A 323 -5.47 -18.17 6.59
C ALA A 323 -5.25 -17.94 5.08
N ASN A 324 -6.25 -17.41 4.37
CA ASN A 324 -6.14 -17.09 2.95
C ASN A 324 -5.14 -15.95 2.72
N ILE A 325 -5.19 -14.88 3.52
CA ILE A 325 -4.25 -13.75 3.46
C ILE A 325 -2.84 -14.23 3.76
N VAL A 326 -2.67 -15.00 4.84
CA VAL A 326 -1.38 -15.60 5.22
C VAL A 326 -0.80 -16.44 4.08
N THR A 327 -1.63 -17.27 3.44
CA THR A 327 -1.21 -18.13 2.33
C THR A 327 -0.85 -17.32 1.09
N THR A 328 -1.66 -16.32 0.75
CA THR A 328 -1.44 -15.43 -0.40
C THR A 328 -0.10 -14.72 -0.32
N LEU A 329 0.34 -14.32 0.88
CA LEU A 329 1.62 -13.65 1.12
C LEU A 329 2.78 -14.61 1.47
N GLY A 330 2.62 -15.91 1.23
CA GLY A 330 3.69 -16.91 1.36
C GLY A 330 3.99 -17.38 2.77
N GLY A 331 3.14 -17.03 3.75
CA GLY A 331 3.26 -17.44 5.17
C GLY A 331 3.94 -16.40 6.05
N ALA A 332 3.46 -16.22 7.28
CA ALA A 332 3.90 -15.15 8.17
C ALA A 332 5.40 -15.14 8.49
N ASP A 333 6.03 -16.33 8.52
CA ASP A 333 7.47 -16.43 8.82
C ASP A 333 8.37 -15.95 7.66
N LYS A 334 7.88 -16.03 6.42
CA LYS A 334 8.65 -15.78 5.19
C LYS A 334 8.23 -14.51 4.46
N ALA A 335 7.02 -14.02 4.75
CA ALA A 335 6.49 -12.85 4.08
C ALA A 335 7.39 -11.64 4.29
N VAL A 336 7.56 -10.90 3.21
CA VAL A 336 8.20 -9.59 3.18
C VAL A 336 7.15 -8.59 2.72
N PRO A 337 7.07 -7.40 3.34
CA PRO A 337 6.18 -6.37 2.81
C PRO A 337 6.68 -5.96 1.43
N GLY A 338 5.76 -5.92 0.46
CA GLY A 338 6.06 -5.41 -0.88
C GLY A 338 5.91 -3.90 -0.98
N GLN A 339 6.27 -3.36 -2.13
CA GLN A 339 6.08 -1.94 -2.45
C GLN A 339 4.63 -1.49 -2.21
N LEU A 340 3.66 -2.32 -2.57
CA LEU A 340 2.24 -1.98 -2.49
C LEU A 340 1.73 -2.02 -1.04
N GLY A 341 2.22 -2.97 -0.25
CA GLY A 341 1.94 -3.02 1.19
C GLY A 341 2.52 -1.82 1.92
N TYR A 342 3.77 -1.47 1.61
CA TYR A 342 4.38 -0.26 2.15
C TYR A 342 3.58 1.00 1.80
N GLN A 343 3.06 1.11 0.56
CA GLN A 343 2.21 2.23 0.16
C GLN A 343 0.92 2.32 0.99
N ALA A 344 0.33 1.18 1.37
CA ALA A 344 -0.82 1.16 2.27
C ALA A 344 -0.44 1.61 3.69
N TYR A 345 0.70 1.16 4.20
CA TYR A 345 1.22 1.57 5.50
C TYR A 345 1.51 3.07 5.55
N SER A 346 2.25 3.61 4.56
CA SER A 346 2.57 5.04 4.49
C SER A 346 1.33 5.91 4.28
N THR A 347 0.32 5.42 3.55
CA THR A 347 -0.99 6.08 3.42
C THR A 347 -1.67 6.24 4.78
N MET A 348 -1.74 5.17 5.56
CA MET A 348 -2.32 5.21 6.91
C MET A 348 -1.50 6.05 7.88
N SER A 349 -0.18 6.05 7.72
CA SER A 349 0.74 6.89 8.50
C SER A 349 0.54 8.38 8.19
N ALA A 350 0.42 8.75 6.93
CA ALA A 350 0.09 10.12 6.51
C ALA A 350 -1.26 10.55 7.10
N LEU A 351 -2.26 9.69 6.99
CA LEU A 351 -3.59 9.94 7.54
C LEU A 351 -3.55 10.15 9.06
N LYS A 352 -2.86 9.27 9.79
CA LYS A 352 -2.64 9.40 11.25
C LYS A 352 -2.03 10.75 11.61
N LEU A 353 -0.93 11.13 10.97
CA LEU A 353 -0.22 12.38 11.28
C LEU A 353 -1.08 13.60 10.98
N ALA A 354 -1.82 13.59 9.86
CA ALA A 354 -2.72 14.68 9.51
C ALA A 354 -3.92 14.77 10.45
N MET A 355 -4.49 13.64 10.90
CA MET A 355 -5.56 13.60 11.90
C MET A 355 -5.10 14.15 13.24
N LEU A 356 -3.91 13.78 13.70
CA LEU A 356 -3.32 14.31 14.92
C LEU A 356 -3.13 15.83 14.84
N ALA A 357 -2.53 16.31 13.74
CA ALA A 357 -2.26 17.74 13.56
C ALA A 357 -3.53 18.59 13.38
N SER A 358 -4.62 18.02 12.87
CA SER A 358 -5.90 18.71 12.63
C SER A 358 -6.88 18.62 13.80
N ASN A 359 -6.56 17.87 14.86
CA ASN A 359 -7.51 17.48 15.92
C ASN A 359 -8.79 16.83 15.33
N PHE A 360 -8.59 15.91 14.38
CA PHE A 360 -9.69 15.24 13.70
C PHE A 360 -10.40 14.25 14.62
N THR A 361 -11.73 14.38 14.70
CA THR A 361 -12.58 13.49 15.52
C THR A 361 -13.72 12.86 14.71
N GLY A 362 -13.85 13.23 13.44
CA GLY A 362 -14.87 12.71 12.53
C GLY A 362 -15.14 13.65 11.35
N LYS A 363 -16.12 13.30 10.54
CA LYS A 363 -16.44 13.95 9.26
C LYS A 363 -16.65 15.49 9.34
N ALA A 364 -17.06 16.02 10.49
CA ALA A 364 -17.19 17.45 10.69
C ALA A 364 -15.85 18.22 10.56
N ASP A 365 -14.74 17.53 10.77
CA ASP A 365 -13.39 18.11 10.70
C ASP A 365 -12.72 17.93 9.32
N THR A 366 -13.46 17.45 8.31
CA THR A 366 -12.92 17.14 6.95
C THR A 366 -12.06 18.29 6.40
N GLN A 367 -12.49 19.55 6.50
CA GLN A 367 -11.73 20.69 5.95
C GLN A 367 -10.42 20.94 6.72
N LYS A 368 -10.38 20.68 8.03
CA LYS A 368 -9.15 20.74 8.81
C LYS A 368 -8.18 19.64 8.43
N LEU A 369 -8.71 18.43 8.20
CA LEU A 369 -7.92 17.28 7.73
C LEU A 369 -7.31 17.55 6.35
N ILE A 370 -8.09 18.07 5.39
CA ILE A 370 -7.59 18.46 4.05
C ILE A 370 -6.43 19.45 4.19
N LYS A 371 -6.62 20.51 4.98
CA LYS A 371 -5.58 21.52 5.19
C LYS A 371 -4.30 20.92 5.81
N SER A 372 -4.46 20.04 6.79
CA SER A 372 -3.32 19.40 7.47
C SER A 372 -2.60 18.43 6.52
N MET A 373 -3.34 17.65 5.74
CA MET A 373 -2.78 16.71 4.77
C MET A 373 -2.01 17.44 3.66
N SER A 374 -2.56 18.53 3.13
CA SER A 374 -1.94 19.28 2.00
C SER A 374 -0.55 19.86 2.33
N THR A 375 -0.21 19.99 3.61
CA THR A 375 1.08 20.55 4.05
C THR A 375 1.92 19.55 4.85
N LEU A 376 1.53 18.27 4.84
CA LEU A 376 2.17 17.24 5.64
C LEU A 376 3.60 16.99 5.16
N THR A 377 4.51 16.98 6.13
CA THR A 377 5.89 16.50 5.95
C THR A 377 6.25 15.58 7.10
N ALA A 378 7.05 14.55 6.82
CA ALA A 378 7.57 13.65 7.84
C ALA A 378 9.01 13.24 7.50
N LYS A 379 9.81 12.99 8.53
CA LYS A 379 11.14 12.42 8.38
C LYS A 379 11.08 10.90 8.46
N GLN A 380 12.08 10.25 7.87
CA GLN A 380 12.27 8.82 7.99
C GLN A 380 12.17 8.39 9.46
N GLY A 381 11.38 7.37 9.73
CA GLY A 381 11.10 6.89 11.07
C GLY A 381 10.01 5.82 11.08
N ALA A 382 9.35 5.61 12.22
CA ALA A 382 8.36 4.56 12.37
C ALA A 382 7.16 4.72 11.41
N ASP A 383 6.79 5.95 11.05
CA ASP A 383 5.66 6.23 10.17
C ASP A 383 6.03 6.15 8.68
N PHE A 384 7.27 6.45 8.34
CA PHE A 384 7.81 6.39 6.99
C PHE A 384 9.17 5.67 7.03
N PRO A 385 9.18 4.35 7.22
CA PRO A 385 10.43 3.60 7.37
C PRO A 385 11.31 3.64 6.11
N GLY A 386 10.73 3.70 4.92
CA GLY A 386 11.47 3.74 3.65
C GLY A 386 12.20 5.07 3.39
N GLY A 387 11.76 6.19 3.98
CA GLY A 387 12.41 7.48 3.74
C GLY A 387 11.58 8.70 4.15
N ASP A 388 12.09 9.88 3.84
CA ASP A 388 11.37 11.13 4.07
C ASP A 388 10.12 11.24 3.20
N PHE A 389 9.08 11.86 3.75
CA PHE A 389 7.78 12.08 3.09
C PHE A 389 7.44 13.57 3.04
N GLN A 390 6.84 14.00 1.93
CA GLN A 390 6.25 15.33 1.78
C GLN A 390 4.99 15.25 0.89
N MET A 391 3.89 15.85 1.33
CA MET A 391 2.71 16.07 0.48
C MET A 391 2.89 17.32 -0.37
N ASN A 392 2.67 17.21 -1.67
CA ASN A 392 2.62 18.37 -2.54
C ASN A 392 1.25 19.04 -2.44
N ALA A 393 1.25 20.31 -2.04
CA ALA A 393 0.02 21.04 -1.73
C ALA A 393 -0.84 21.35 -2.97
N SER A 394 -0.27 21.39 -4.18
CA SER A 394 -1.02 21.77 -5.39
C SER A 394 -1.76 20.61 -6.04
N ASP A 395 -1.15 19.44 -6.12
CA ASP A 395 -1.70 18.26 -6.81
C ASP A 395 -1.99 17.09 -5.86
N HIS A 396 -1.84 17.29 -4.55
CA HIS A 396 -2.07 16.31 -3.48
C HIS A 396 -1.35 14.97 -3.70
N GLN A 397 -0.17 15.03 -4.36
CA GLN A 397 0.70 13.88 -4.51
C GLN A 397 1.69 13.82 -3.36
N GLY A 398 1.71 12.70 -2.65
CA GLY A 398 2.77 12.36 -1.71
C GLY A 398 4.08 12.08 -2.45
N LEU A 399 5.16 12.59 -1.93
CA LEU A 399 6.51 12.44 -2.44
C LEU A 399 7.33 11.69 -1.39
N GLU A 400 7.77 10.49 -1.71
CA GLU A 400 8.63 9.65 -0.86
C GLU A 400 10.01 9.49 -1.49
N THR A 401 11.02 9.22 -0.66
CA THR A 401 12.30 8.73 -1.17
C THR A 401 12.07 7.43 -1.94
N THR A 402 12.64 7.33 -3.13
CA THR A 402 12.52 6.17 -4.00
C THR A 402 13.91 5.66 -4.38
N TYR A 403 14.06 4.36 -4.48
CA TYR A 403 15.31 3.69 -4.81
C TYR A 403 15.21 3.05 -6.18
N ILE A 404 16.22 3.27 -7.04
CA ILE A 404 16.47 2.40 -8.20
C ILE A 404 17.34 1.27 -7.73
N ALA A 405 16.90 0.05 -7.91
CA ALA A 405 17.62 -1.13 -7.44
C ALA A 405 17.66 -2.25 -8.48
N LYS A 406 18.53 -3.20 -8.25
CA LYS A 406 18.72 -4.39 -9.09
C LYS A 406 18.62 -5.64 -8.24
N ILE A 407 17.85 -6.62 -8.70
CA ILE A 407 17.75 -7.94 -8.07
C ILE A 407 19.06 -8.70 -8.20
N ARG A 408 19.57 -9.19 -7.07
CA ARG A 408 20.78 -10.00 -6.95
C ARG A 408 20.49 -11.24 -6.11
N GLY A 409 20.04 -12.31 -6.75
CA GLY A 409 19.54 -13.49 -6.05
C GLY A 409 18.31 -13.11 -5.20
N GLN A 410 18.42 -13.18 -3.88
CA GLN A 410 17.31 -12.84 -2.97
C GLN A 410 17.36 -11.41 -2.40
N THR A 411 18.28 -10.57 -2.86
CA THR A 411 18.47 -9.20 -2.34
C THR A 411 18.34 -8.16 -3.44
N GLU A 412 17.98 -6.94 -3.08
CA GLU A 412 18.00 -5.77 -3.95
C GLU A 412 19.24 -4.93 -3.67
N THR A 413 20.04 -4.67 -4.70
CA THR A 413 21.18 -3.77 -4.63
C THR A 413 20.78 -2.40 -5.11
N VAL A 414 20.86 -1.38 -4.26
CA VAL A 414 20.59 0.02 -4.63
C VAL A 414 21.62 0.50 -5.65
N LEU A 415 21.11 1.03 -6.76
CA LEU A 415 21.89 1.64 -7.84
C LEU A 415 21.86 3.17 -7.76
N ALA A 416 20.71 3.73 -7.35
CA ALA A 416 20.53 5.16 -7.16
C ALA A 416 19.41 5.44 -6.14
N THR A 417 19.48 6.61 -5.49
CA THR A 417 18.43 7.13 -4.61
C THR A 417 17.85 8.39 -5.23
N ILE A 418 16.53 8.46 -5.28
CA ILE A 418 15.76 9.60 -5.78
C ILE A 418 15.15 10.29 -4.57
N THR A 419 15.56 11.53 -4.30
CA THR A 419 14.99 12.33 -3.21
C THR A 419 13.74 13.08 -3.69
N ASN A 420 12.80 13.33 -2.78
CA ASN A 420 11.50 13.90 -3.06
C ASN A 420 11.53 15.39 -3.48
N ASP A 421 12.63 16.10 -3.28
CA ASP A 421 12.81 17.52 -3.57
C ASP A 421 12.91 17.87 -5.07
N LYS A 422 13.02 16.85 -5.94
CA LYS A 422 13.31 17.04 -7.37
C LYS A 422 12.12 16.80 -8.30
N ILE A 423 10.95 16.46 -7.75
CA ILE A 423 9.78 16.11 -8.55
C ILE A 423 8.76 17.24 -8.52
N PRO A 424 8.57 17.95 -9.65
CA PRO A 424 7.60 19.04 -9.71
C PRO A 424 6.18 18.52 -9.71
N PRO A 425 5.20 19.30 -9.19
CA PRO A 425 3.79 18.98 -9.32
C PRO A 425 3.36 18.92 -10.79
N ILE A 426 2.35 18.12 -11.08
CA ILE A 426 1.81 17.94 -12.45
C ILE A 426 0.43 18.54 -12.63
N GLY A 427 -0.21 19.02 -11.57
CA GLY A 427 -1.54 19.58 -11.62
C GLY A 427 -1.85 20.51 -10.46
N THR A 428 -3.11 20.93 -10.41
CA THR A 428 -3.69 21.65 -9.27
C THR A 428 -5.08 21.13 -9.03
N CYS A 429 -5.32 20.66 -7.81
CA CYS A 429 -6.59 20.08 -7.42
C CYS A 429 -7.70 21.13 -7.39
N GLN A 430 -8.89 20.75 -7.84
CA GLN A 430 -10.07 21.61 -7.94
C GLN A 430 -11.11 21.17 -6.90
N ALA A 431 -11.87 22.14 -6.39
CA ALA A 431 -13.06 21.87 -5.59
C ALA A 431 -14.21 21.48 -6.52
N LYS A 432 -14.19 20.23 -7.01
CA LYS A 432 -15.20 19.70 -7.92
C LYS A 432 -16.29 18.98 -7.16
#